data_4a944155247e5182241ed621b14b9f39
#
_entry.id   4a944155247e5182241ed621b14b9f39
#
_cell.length_a   1.000
_cell.length_b   1.000
_cell.length_c   1.000
_cell.angle_alpha   90.00
_cell.angle_beta   90.00
_cell.angle_gamma   90.00
#
_symmetry.space_group_name_H-M   'P 1'
#
loop_
_entity.id
_entity.type
_entity.pdbx_description
1 polymer ?
#
loop_
_entity_poly.entity_id
_entity_poly.type
_entity_poly.pdbx_seq_one_letter_code
_entity_poly.pdbx_strand_id
1 'polypeptide(L)'
;VDLVCIAGDLFDNDYNAIKDPDEVADILSGIKSRYGTYACWGNHDVSEKILAGFTFPQKETIVRDGRFTEFLHHAGITMLEDETVCIDNAFYLVGRRDKDMAKNEQLLRKTFSEITEPLDPSLPIIVMDHQPGELSEASDAGVDLDLSGHTHDGQMFPATLWSIFSGKTPAEF
;
A
#
# COMPACT_ATOMS: atom_id res chain seq x y z
N VAL A 1 9.00 -10.02 -15.87
CA VAL A 1 9.24 -8.66 -15.37
C VAL A 1 10.38 -8.66 -14.38
N ASP A 2 10.95 -7.50 -14.04
CA ASP A 2 12.07 -7.44 -13.10
C ASP A 2 11.57 -7.33 -11.65
N LEU A 3 10.60 -6.49 -11.39
CA LEU A 3 10.03 -6.26 -10.06
C LEU A 3 8.51 -6.12 -10.18
N VAL A 4 7.78 -6.59 -9.18
CA VAL A 4 6.34 -6.34 -9.04
C VAL A 4 6.11 -5.61 -7.72
N CYS A 5 5.41 -4.47 -7.80
CA CYS A 5 5.02 -3.65 -6.65
C CYS A 5 3.50 -3.59 -6.58
N ILE A 6 2.94 -3.84 -5.40
CA ILE A 6 1.51 -3.77 -5.11
C ILE A 6 1.31 -2.67 -4.04
N ALA A 7 0.71 -1.57 -4.45
CA ALA A 7 0.57 -0.38 -3.61
C ALA A 7 -0.74 -0.40 -2.79
N GLY A 8 -0.99 -1.49 -2.08
CA GLY A 8 -2.13 -1.64 -1.16
C GLY A 8 -3.47 -1.97 -1.82
N ASP A 9 -4.49 -2.19 -0.98
CA ASP A 9 -5.85 -2.54 -1.35
C ASP A 9 -5.94 -3.77 -2.26
N LEU A 10 -5.16 -4.81 -1.93
CA LEU A 10 -5.23 -6.10 -2.60
C LEU A 10 -6.51 -6.86 -2.21
N PHE A 11 -7.00 -6.62 -1.01
CA PHE A 11 -8.21 -7.21 -0.45
C PHE A 11 -9.30 -6.14 -0.31
N ASP A 12 -10.55 -6.59 -0.22
CA ASP A 12 -11.72 -5.71 -0.05
C ASP A 12 -12.41 -6.05 1.28
N ASN A 13 -11.80 -5.61 2.39
CA ASN A 13 -12.32 -5.60 3.76
C ASN A 13 -12.82 -6.95 4.35
N ASP A 14 -12.98 -8.00 3.59
CA ASP A 14 -13.47 -9.29 4.09
C ASP A 14 -12.75 -10.47 3.44
N TYR A 15 -11.91 -11.16 4.20
CA TYR A 15 -11.24 -12.38 3.73
C TYR A 15 -12.22 -13.45 3.26
N ASN A 16 -13.40 -13.56 3.89
CA ASN A 16 -14.39 -14.57 3.51
C ASN A 16 -15.07 -14.28 2.17
N ALA A 17 -14.92 -13.08 1.62
CA ALA A 17 -15.40 -12.74 0.29
C ALA A 17 -14.51 -13.32 -0.82
N ILE A 18 -13.28 -13.71 -0.49
CA ILE A 18 -12.37 -14.35 -1.45
C ILE A 18 -12.89 -15.76 -1.73
N LYS A 19 -13.29 -15.99 -2.95
CA LYS A 19 -13.67 -17.31 -3.39
C LYS A 19 -12.41 -18.15 -3.65
N ASP A 20 -12.33 -19.31 -3.01
CA ASP A 20 -11.20 -20.25 -3.15
C ASP A 20 -9.82 -19.56 -2.94
N PRO A 21 -9.56 -19.04 -1.71
CA PRO A 21 -8.36 -18.23 -1.47
C PRO A 21 -7.04 -18.97 -1.75
N ASP A 22 -7.00 -20.28 -1.56
CA ASP A 22 -5.83 -21.09 -1.87
C ASP A 22 -5.56 -21.14 -3.38
N GLU A 23 -6.59 -21.29 -4.21
CA GLU A 23 -6.47 -21.25 -5.67
C GLU A 23 -5.99 -19.87 -6.14
N VAL A 24 -6.52 -18.79 -5.56
CA VAL A 24 -6.08 -17.42 -5.89
C VAL A 24 -4.63 -17.20 -5.49
N ALA A 25 -4.22 -17.67 -4.31
CA ALA A 25 -2.82 -17.58 -3.86
C ALA A 25 -1.88 -18.37 -4.78
N ASP A 26 -2.29 -19.57 -5.21
CA ASP A 26 -1.54 -20.39 -6.18
C ASP A 26 -1.36 -19.67 -7.53
N ILE A 27 -2.42 -19.02 -8.03
CA ILE A 27 -2.35 -18.22 -9.26
C ILE A 27 -1.36 -17.07 -9.10
N LEU A 28 -1.43 -16.33 -7.99
CA LEU A 28 -0.53 -15.21 -7.71
C LEU A 28 0.92 -15.68 -7.53
N SER A 29 1.16 -16.85 -6.92
CA SER A 29 2.49 -17.44 -6.78
C SER A 29 3.15 -17.73 -8.15
N GLY A 30 2.33 -17.81 -9.19
CA GLY A 30 2.77 -17.94 -10.58
C GLY A 30 3.41 -16.68 -11.18
N ILE A 31 3.36 -15.53 -10.50
CA ILE A 31 4.01 -14.29 -10.95
C ILE A 31 5.53 -14.52 -11.06
N LYS A 32 6.07 -14.27 -12.24
CA LYS A 32 7.53 -14.41 -12.50
C LYS A 32 8.18 -13.04 -12.48
N SER A 33 8.95 -12.77 -11.43
CA SER A 33 9.78 -11.57 -11.30
C SER A 33 11.20 -11.92 -10.92
N ARG A 34 12.17 -11.15 -11.42
CA ARG A 34 13.60 -11.37 -11.15
C ARG A 34 13.94 -11.03 -9.69
N TYR A 35 13.36 -9.96 -9.17
CA TYR A 35 13.68 -9.40 -7.86
C TYR A 35 12.57 -9.61 -6.82
N GLY A 36 11.51 -10.35 -7.18
CA GLY A 36 10.41 -10.65 -6.28
C GLY A 36 9.16 -9.78 -6.49
N THR A 37 8.13 -10.11 -5.72
CA THR A 37 6.87 -9.37 -5.63
C THR A 37 6.75 -8.81 -4.23
N TYR A 38 6.57 -7.50 -4.13
CA TYR A 38 6.45 -6.76 -2.87
C TYR A 38 5.14 -6.01 -2.79
N ALA A 39 4.63 -5.84 -1.59
CA ALA A 39 3.40 -5.08 -1.34
C ALA A 39 3.53 -4.20 -0.09
N CYS A 40 2.76 -3.14 -0.01
CA CYS A 40 2.39 -2.47 1.23
C CYS A 40 0.90 -2.67 1.48
N TRP A 41 0.44 -2.42 2.71
CA TRP A 41 -0.99 -2.45 3.03
C TRP A 41 -1.69 -1.20 2.55
N GLY A 42 -2.96 -1.33 2.14
CA GLY A 42 -3.88 -0.24 1.94
C GLY A 42 -4.94 -0.19 3.04
N ASN A 43 -5.75 0.85 3.05
CA ASN A 43 -6.75 1.06 4.09
C ASN A 43 -7.94 0.06 4.03
N HIS A 44 -8.12 -0.63 2.91
CA HIS A 44 -9.12 -1.70 2.76
C HIS A 44 -8.60 -3.11 3.02
N ASP A 45 -7.31 -3.28 3.26
CA ASP A 45 -6.70 -4.58 3.60
C ASP A 45 -6.93 -4.96 5.08
N VAL A 46 -8.08 -4.62 5.63
CA VAL A 46 -8.51 -4.86 7.01
C VAL A 46 -9.93 -5.43 7.04
N SER A 47 -10.29 -6.11 8.13
CA SER A 47 -11.66 -6.60 8.30
C SER A 47 -12.58 -5.47 8.76
N GLU A 48 -13.30 -4.86 7.83
CA GLU A 48 -14.30 -3.83 8.10
C GLU A 48 -15.68 -4.23 7.57
N LYS A 49 -16.73 -3.71 8.22
CA LYS A 49 -18.10 -3.88 7.71
C LYS A 49 -18.40 -2.81 6.67
N ILE A 50 -18.65 -3.25 5.46
CA ILE A 50 -19.12 -2.40 4.37
C ILE A 50 -20.65 -2.44 4.33
N LEU A 51 -21.29 -1.27 4.24
CA LEU A 51 -22.72 -1.15 3.95
C LEU A 51 -22.92 -0.25 2.74
N ALA A 52 -23.50 -0.79 1.69
CA ALA A 52 -23.77 -0.08 0.43
C ALA A 52 -22.52 0.57 -0.22
N GLY A 53 -21.34 -0.07 -0.07
CA GLY A 53 -20.08 0.42 -0.65
C GLY A 53 -19.37 1.51 0.18
N PHE A 54 -19.87 1.79 1.40
CA PHE A 54 -19.24 2.75 2.30
C PHE A 54 -18.79 2.06 3.59
N THR A 55 -17.60 2.41 4.07
CA THR A 55 -17.14 2.06 5.41
C THR A 55 -17.69 3.05 6.42
N PHE A 56 -18.12 2.56 7.57
CA PHE A 56 -18.61 3.40 8.65
C PHE A 56 -17.64 3.38 9.82
N PRO A 57 -17.40 4.52 10.50
CA PRO A 57 -16.56 4.57 11.68
C PRO A 57 -17.04 3.53 12.71
N GLN A 58 -16.21 2.54 12.98
CA GLN A 58 -16.50 1.54 14.00
C GLN A 58 -15.97 2.04 15.35
N LYS A 59 -16.73 1.74 16.43
CA LYS A 59 -16.28 2.04 17.80
C LYS A 59 -15.26 1.02 18.32
N GLU A 60 -15.12 -0.09 17.61
CA GLU A 60 -14.21 -1.18 17.95
C GLU A 60 -12.89 -1.00 17.19
N THR A 61 -11.80 -1.40 17.80
CA THR A 61 -10.50 -1.43 17.14
C THR A 61 -10.58 -2.35 15.92
N ILE A 62 -10.25 -1.83 14.76
CA ILE A 62 -10.15 -2.62 13.54
C ILE A 62 -8.97 -3.57 13.72
N VAL A 63 -9.22 -4.86 13.55
CA VAL A 63 -8.20 -5.90 13.68
C VAL A 63 -7.90 -6.46 12.30
N ARG A 64 -6.60 -6.48 11.96
CA ARG A 64 -6.13 -7.14 10.76
C ARG A 64 -6.42 -8.64 10.85
N ASP A 65 -7.05 -9.20 9.83
CA ASP A 65 -7.24 -10.64 9.75
C ASP A 65 -5.91 -11.33 9.41
N GLY A 66 -5.41 -12.17 10.31
CA GLY A 66 -4.14 -12.88 10.12
C GLY A 66 -4.08 -13.75 8.86
N ARG A 67 -5.25 -14.17 8.35
CA ARG A 67 -5.34 -14.95 7.12
C ARG A 67 -4.87 -14.18 5.88
N PHE A 68 -4.97 -12.84 5.86
CA PHE A 68 -4.38 -12.04 4.80
C PHE A 68 -2.86 -12.21 4.73
N THR A 69 -2.19 -12.23 5.88
CA THR A 69 -0.74 -12.45 5.95
C THR A 69 -0.36 -13.87 5.48
N GLU A 70 -1.11 -14.88 5.89
CA GLU A 70 -0.91 -16.26 5.45
C GLU A 70 -1.11 -16.42 3.93
N PHE A 71 -2.16 -15.78 3.39
CA PHE A 71 -2.43 -15.73 1.96
C PHE A 71 -1.27 -15.11 1.17
N LEU A 72 -0.78 -13.96 1.60
CA LEU A 72 0.32 -13.26 0.92
C LEU A 72 1.61 -14.08 0.96
N HIS A 73 1.89 -14.75 2.09
CA HIS A 73 3.03 -15.64 2.20
C HIS A 73 2.90 -16.84 1.23
N HIS A 74 1.72 -17.45 1.13
CA HIS A 74 1.44 -18.53 0.17
C HIS A 74 1.59 -18.04 -1.29
N ALA A 75 1.12 -16.83 -1.58
CA ALA A 75 1.25 -16.18 -2.89
C ALA A 75 2.70 -15.77 -3.24
N GLY A 76 3.67 -15.91 -2.31
CA GLY A 76 5.05 -15.49 -2.51
C GLY A 76 5.22 -13.98 -2.57
N ILE A 77 4.33 -13.22 -1.93
CA ILE A 77 4.36 -11.75 -1.87
C ILE A 77 4.99 -11.32 -0.55
N THR A 78 6.04 -10.52 -0.63
CA THR A 78 6.72 -9.95 0.53
C THR A 78 6.06 -8.63 0.93
N MET A 79 5.52 -8.58 2.16
CA MET A 79 4.98 -7.33 2.72
C MET A 79 6.09 -6.49 3.31
N LEU A 80 6.02 -5.18 3.02
CA LEU A 80 6.88 -4.16 3.64
C LEU A 80 5.98 -3.17 4.39
N GLU A 81 6.28 -2.96 5.67
CA GLU A 81 5.49 -2.10 6.55
C GLU A 81 6.40 -1.21 7.42
N ASP A 82 6.69 -0.02 6.93
CA ASP A 82 7.78 0.86 7.40
C ASP A 82 9.15 0.14 7.33
N GLU A 83 9.30 -0.67 6.30
CA GLU A 83 10.48 -1.52 6.05
C GLU A 83 11.10 -1.20 4.70
N THR A 84 12.40 -1.49 4.60
CA THR A 84 13.21 -1.20 3.42
C THR A 84 13.99 -2.44 3.00
N VAL A 85 14.03 -2.72 1.71
CA VAL A 85 14.92 -3.73 1.11
C VAL A 85 15.83 -3.08 0.07
N CYS A 86 17.09 -3.51 0.03
CA CYS A 86 18.00 -3.11 -1.03
C CYS A 86 17.95 -4.16 -2.16
N ILE A 87 17.55 -3.72 -3.33
CA ILE A 87 17.40 -4.58 -4.51
C ILE A 87 18.68 -4.55 -5.33
N ASP A 88 19.35 -5.70 -5.43
CA ASP A 88 20.56 -5.92 -6.27
C ASP A 88 21.71 -4.91 -6.01
N ASN A 89 21.76 -4.29 -4.84
CA ASN A 89 22.62 -3.13 -4.50
C ASN A 89 22.50 -1.96 -5.49
N ALA A 90 21.35 -1.83 -6.15
CA ALA A 90 21.10 -0.84 -7.18
C ALA A 90 20.11 0.25 -6.75
N PHE A 91 19.14 -0.09 -5.91
CA PHE A 91 18.16 0.85 -5.38
C PHE A 91 17.49 0.28 -4.11
N TYR A 92 16.85 1.15 -3.36
CA TYR A 92 16.02 0.79 -2.23
C TYR A 92 14.55 0.73 -2.63
N LEU A 93 13.86 -0.31 -2.17
CA LEU A 93 12.40 -0.39 -2.18
C LEU A 93 11.89 -0.29 -0.75
N VAL A 94 11.01 0.66 -0.51
CA VAL A 94 10.39 0.93 0.79
C VAL A 94 8.91 0.62 0.69
N GLY A 95 8.34 -0.05 1.68
CA GLY A 95 6.89 -0.11 1.88
C GLY A 95 6.54 0.68 3.12
N ARG A 96 5.68 1.68 2.96
CA ARG A 96 5.19 2.47 4.10
C ARG A 96 3.96 1.84 4.72
N ARG A 97 3.84 1.97 6.02
CA ARG A 97 2.61 1.63 6.74
C ARG A 97 1.51 2.59 6.34
N ASP A 98 0.32 2.05 6.00
CA ASP A 98 -0.83 2.91 5.71
C ASP A 98 -1.22 3.75 6.93
N LYS A 99 -1.55 5.04 6.70
CA LYS A 99 -1.81 6.00 7.77
C LYS A 99 -3.09 5.71 8.55
N ASP A 100 -4.13 5.21 7.87
CA ASP A 100 -5.39 4.88 8.51
C ASP A 100 -5.27 3.59 9.29
N MET A 101 -4.55 2.60 8.78
CA MET A 101 -4.22 1.39 9.52
C MET A 101 -3.38 1.71 10.76
N ALA A 102 -2.33 2.53 10.63
CA ALA A 102 -1.52 2.95 11.77
C ALA A 102 -2.35 3.61 12.87
N LYS A 103 -3.26 4.51 12.48
CA LYS A 103 -4.19 5.18 13.40
C LYS A 103 -5.14 4.20 14.06
N ASN A 104 -5.71 3.27 13.31
CA ASN A 104 -6.68 2.29 13.81
C ASN A 104 -6.03 1.28 14.77
N GLU A 105 -4.81 0.84 14.45
CA GLU A 105 -4.03 -0.09 15.27
C GLU A 105 -3.28 0.62 16.43
N GLN A 106 -3.36 1.96 16.51
CA GLN A 106 -2.61 2.79 17.47
C GLN A 106 -1.09 2.58 17.39
N LEU A 107 -0.60 2.33 16.18
CA LEU A 107 0.81 2.17 15.89
C LEU A 107 1.42 3.47 15.37
N LEU A 108 2.71 3.65 15.58
CA LEU A 108 3.45 4.75 14.97
C LEU A 108 3.73 4.41 13.50
N ARG A 109 3.52 5.38 12.62
CA ARG A 109 4.00 5.38 11.25
C ARG A 109 5.29 6.18 11.20
N LYS A 110 6.35 5.60 10.63
CA LYS A 110 7.61 6.34 10.46
C LYS A 110 7.43 7.48 9.47
N THR A 111 8.11 8.60 9.72
CA THR A 111 8.28 9.66 8.74
C THR A 111 9.16 9.20 7.58
N PHE A 112 9.11 9.88 6.45
CA PHE A 112 10.03 9.57 5.34
C PHE A 112 11.49 9.74 5.78
N SER A 113 11.81 10.78 6.54
CA SER A 113 13.16 11.00 7.06
C SER A 113 13.66 9.86 7.93
N GLU A 114 12.82 9.34 8.86
CA GLU A 114 13.21 8.19 9.70
C GLU A 114 13.49 6.91 8.90
N ILE A 115 12.87 6.77 7.73
CA ILE A 115 13.09 5.62 6.85
C ILE A 115 14.34 5.81 6.00
N THR A 116 14.56 7.03 5.47
CA THR A 116 15.63 7.29 4.49
C THR A 116 16.96 7.63 5.12
N GLU A 117 16.99 8.23 6.31
CA GLU A 117 18.23 8.64 7.01
C GLU A 117 19.30 7.53 7.11
N PRO A 118 18.94 6.25 7.38
CA PRO A 118 19.94 5.17 7.47
C PRO A 118 20.41 4.63 6.11
N LEU A 119 19.85 5.10 4.99
CA LEU A 119 20.12 4.57 3.65
C LEU A 119 21.31 5.26 3.00
N ASP A 120 21.96 4.59 2.04
CA ASP A 120 22.99 5.18 1.22
C ASP A 120 22.36 6.17 0.21
N PRO A 121 22.61 7.49 0.33
CA PRO A 121 21.99 8.50 -0.52
C PRO A 121 22.48 8.47 -1.98
N SER A 122 23.43 7.61 -2.32
CA SER A 122 23.88 7.42 -3.70
C SER A 122 23.00 6.47 -4.49
N LEU A 123 22.11 5.72 -3.83
CA LEU A 123 21.20 4.79 -4.47
C LEU A 123 19.77 5.36 -4.52
N PRO A 124 19.08 5.18 -5.65
CA PRO A 124 17.67 5.61 -5.77
C PRO A 124 16.77 4.96 -4.72
N ILE A 125 15.74 5.70 -4.28
CA ILE A 125 14.75 5.27 -3.30
C ILE A 125 13.37 5.26 -3.96
N ILE A 126 12.78 4.07 -4.08
CA ILE A 126 11.41 3.86 -4.55
C ILE A 126 10.54 3.52 -3.35
N VAL A 127 9.43 4.23 -3.18
CA VAL A 127 8.48 4.02 -2.09
C VAL A 127 7.17 3.48 -2.64
N MET A 128 6.60 2.51 -1.94
CA MET A 128 5.19 2.13 -2.04
C MET A 128 4.47 2.75 -0.85
N ASP A 129 3.63 3.74 -1.08
CA ASP A 129 2.77 4.38 -0.07
C ASP A 129 1.35 4.41 -0.60
N HIS A 130 0.45 3.62 -0.01
CA HIS A 130 -0.90 3.47 -0.53
C HIS A 130 -1.62 4.80 -0.71
N GLN A 131 -1.54 5.71 0.29
CA GLN A 131 -2.21 7.00 0.27
C GLN A 131 -1.23 8.15 -0.01
N PRO A 132 -1.24 8.73 -1.22
CA PRO A 132 -0.27 9.75 -1.65
C PRO A 132 -0.59 11.12 -1.02
N GLY A 133 -0.33 11.29 0.26
CA GLY A 133 -0.68 12.51 0.99
C GLY A 133 0.49 13.40 1.42
N GLU A 134 1.71 12.90 1.36
CA GLU A 134 2.89 13.55 1.97
C GLU A 134 4.05 13.72 0.96
N LEU A 135 3.71 14.03 -0.30
CA LEU A 135 4.67 14.06 -1.41
C LEU A 135 5.79 15.07 -1.23
N SER A 136 5.53 16.21 -0.58
CA SER A 136 6.58 17.19 -0.27
C SER A 136 7.57 16.65 0.75
N GLU A 137 7.10 15.95 1.79
CA GLU A 137 7.97 15.30 2.78
C GLU A 137 8.81 14.19 2.12
N ALA A 138 8.20 13.39 1.23
CA ALA A 138 8.91 12.37 0.47
C ALA A 138 10.05 12.97 -0.36
N SER A 139 9.76 14.04 -1.09
CA SER A 139 10.76 14.77 -1.90
C SER A 139 11.89 15.34 -1.04
N ASP A 140 11.55 15.95 0.09
CA ASP A 140 12.54 16.55 1.02
C ASP A 140 13.43 15.46 1.66
N ALA A 141 12.91 14.26 1.84
CA ALA A 141 13.62 13.09 2.35
C ALA A 141 14.44 12.34 1.29
N GLY A 142 14.44 12.80 0.04
CA GLY A 142 15.24 12.21 -1.05
C GLY A 142 14.61 10.99 -1.71
N VAL A 143 13.29 10.83 -1.65
CA VAL A 143 12.56 9.79 -2.39
C VAL A 143 12.53 10.16 -3.88
N ASP A 144 12.94 9.23 -4.74
CA ASP A 144 13.00 9.44 -6.20
C ASP A 144 11.68 9.09 -6.90
N LEU A 145 10.96 8.09 -6.38
CA LEU A 145 9.69 7.63 -6.95
C LEU A 145 8.75 7.17 -5.85
N ASP A 146 7.52 7.66 -5.87
CA ASP A 146 6.41 7.19 -5.05
C ASP A 146 5.39 6.44 -5.91
N LEU A 147 5.06 5.21 -5.51
CA LEU A 147 4.07 4.34 -6.13
C LEU A 147 2.85 4.26 -5.21
N SER A 148 1.77 4.90 -5.61
CA SER A 148 0.56 5.05 -4.79
C SER A 148 -0.69 4.50 -5.47
N GLY A 149 -1.72 4.21 -4.66
CA GLY A 149 -3.06 3.81 -5.08
C GLY A 149 -4.14 4.75 -4.55
N HIS A 150 -5.17 4.19 -3.91
CA HIS A 150 -6.20 4.85 -3.10
C HIS A 150 -7.15 5.82 -3.82
N THR A 151 -6.68 6.66 -4.69
CA THR A 151 -7.43 7.83 -5.20
C THR A 151 -8.59 7.48 -6.11
N HIS A 152 -8.62 6.26 -6.67
CA HIS A 152 -9.65 5.80 -7.62
C HIS A 152 -9.92 6.78 -8.78
N ASP A 153 -8.93 7.58 -9.15
CA ASP A 153 -9.11 8.63 -10.17
C ASP A 153 -9.56 8.02 -11.50
N GLY A 154 -10.63 8.62 -12.06
CA GLY A 154 -11.26 8.14 -13.28
C GLY A 154 -12.32 7.05 -13.10
N GLN A 155 -12.43 6.40 -11.93
CA GLN A 155 -13.42 5.34 -11.68
C GLN A 155 -14.83 5.87 -11.37
N MET A 156 -14.95 7.05 -10.76
CA MET A 156 -16.21 7.63 -10.34
C MET A 156 -16.59 8.86 -11.17
N PHE A 157 -17.05 8.65 -12.41
CA PHE A 157 -17.66 9.74 -13.16
C PHE A 157 -19.08 10.07 -12.61
N PRO A 158 -19.46 11.35 -12.35
CA PRO A 158 -18.74 12.59 -12.68
C PRO A 158 -17.84 13.15 -11.56
N ALA A 159 -17.56 12.41 -10.48
CA ALA A 159 -16.76 12.91 -9.37
C ALA A 159 -15.34 13.34 -9.82
N THR A 160 -14.77 12.66 -10.80
CA THR A 160 -13.49 13.02 -11.43
C THR A 160 -13.49 14.45 -12.01
N LEU A 161 -14.65 14.96 -12.46
CA LEU A 161 -14.75 16.33 -12.93
C LEU A 161 -14.57 17.34 -11.82
N TRP A 162 -14.94 16.98 -10.58
CA TRP A 162 -14.78 17.86 -9.43
C TRP A 162 -13.29 18.15 -9.14
N SER A 163 -12.41 17.16 -9.27
CA SER A 163 -10.97 17.35 -9.11
C SER A 163 -10.43 18.35 -10.13
N ILE A 164 -10.85 18.23 -11.39
CA ILE A 164 -10.45 19.14 -12.48
C ILE A 164 -10.92 20.58 -12.18
N PHE A 165 -12.17 20.75 -11.75
CA PHE A 165 -12.75 22.08 -11.50
C PHE A 165 -12.28 22.71 -10.18
N SER A 166 -11.96 21.92 -9.18
CA SER A 166 -11.43 22.41 -7.89
C SER A 166 -9.97 22.79 -7.94
N GLY A 167 -9.25 22.41 -9.00
CA GLY A 167 -7.81 22.62 -9.13
C GLY A 167 -6.98 21.79 -8.14
N LYS A 168 -7.60 20.81 -7.47
CA LYS A 168 -6.93 19.87 -6.58
C LYS A 168 -6.53 18.62 -7.34
N THR A 169 -5.36 18.11 -7.02
CA THR A 169 -4.95 16.80 -7.51
C THR A 169 -5.68 15.68 -6.76
N PRO A 170 -5.82 14.48 -7.33
CA PRO A 170 -6.37 13.33 -6.61
C PRO A 170 -5.70 13.03 -5.28
N ALA A 171 -4.42 13.38 -5.15
CA ALA A 171 -3.64 13.22 -3.92
C ALA A 171 -4.06 14.19 -2.77
N GLU A 172 -4.94 15.15 -3.03
CA GLU A 172 -5.36 16.18 -2.06
C GLU A 172 -6.78 15.93 -1.51
N PHE A 173 -7.40 14.80 -1.85
CA PHE A 173 -8.66 14.33 -1.33
C PHE A 173 -8.45 13.13 -0.44
#